data_43de69c29aa6866b99501bd7d6427041
#
_entry.id   43de69c29aa6866b99501bd7d6427041
#
_cell.length_a   1.000
_cell.length_b   1.000
_cell.length_c   1.000
_cell.angle_alpha   90.00
_cell.angle_beta   90.00
_cell.angle_gamma   90.00
#
_symmetry.space_group_name_H-M   'P 1'
#
loop_
_entity.id
_entity.type
_entity.pdbx_description
1 polymer ?
#
loop_
_entity_poly.entity_id
_entity_poly.type
_entity_poly.pdbx_seq_one_letter_code
_entity_poly.pdbx_strand_id
1 'polypeptide(L)'
;MSWVITGALVVVVVASIFIFNGLANRATQTPSGPSGLLGVDLGNTPAPDMTLKDQNGQVVQLSKLQGKPVVLMFFDSHCPHEECPLTAVGLAQAYKALGKQASQATWVALSVNAADTPASVATFLSHNGVTFDIHYLLGTQDQLSPLWKAYHIVSVPDPQLPGVIDHSTYVYIIDQQGRERVVLDAGPGIDPHQITNDVQYLLAH
;
A
#
# COMPACT_ATOMS: atom_id res chain seq x y z
N MET A 1 58.50 18.97 -16.44
CA MET A 1 57.52 17.86 -16.51
C MET A 1 56.65 17.66 -15.27
N SER A 2 56.96 18.28 -14.13
CA SER A 2 56.22 18.05 -12.85
C SER A 2 54.88 18.81 -12.74
N TRP A 3 54.73 19.95 -13.37
CA TRP A 3 53.54 20.82 -13.27
C TRP A 3 52.29 20.32 -14.05
N VAL A 4 52.49 19.56 -15.10
CA VAL A 4 51.39 19.00 -15.93
C VAL A 4 50.70 17.83 -15.21
N ILE A 5 51.47 17.06 -14.44
CA ILE A 5 50.94 15.92 -13.69
C ILE A 5 50.06 16.35 -12.51
N THR A 6 50.45 17.45 -11.82
CA THR A 6 49.68 18.00 -10.68
C THR A 6 48.36 18.61 -11.14
N GLY A 7 48.32 19.26 -12.31
CA GLY A 7 47.07 19.82 -12.86
C GLY A 7 46.07 18.76 -13.27
N ALA A 8 46.53 17.66 -13.89
CA ALA A 8 45.65 16.56 -14.30
C ALA A 8 45.02 15.82 -13.09
N LEU A 9 45.77 15.65 -11.99
CA LEU A 9 45.32 14.98 -10.78
C LEU A 9 44.24 15.79 -10.04
N VAL A 10 44.41 17.13 -9.99
CA VAL A 10 43.40 18.02 -9.39
C VAL A 10 42.10 18.02 -10.18
N VAL A 11 42.14 18.00 -11.51
CA VAL A 11 40.94 17.98 -12.37
C VAL A 11 40.18 16.67 -12.19
N VAL A 12 40.88 15.53 -12.09
CA VAL A 12 40.24 14.23 -11.87
C VAL A 12 39.55 14.15 -10.50
N VAL A 13 40.19 14.68 -9.44
CA VAL A 13 39.60 14.68 -8.08
C VAL A 13 38.36 15.59 -8.03
N VAL A 14 38.44 16.78 -8.62
CA VAL A 14 37.27 17.69 -8.67
C VAL A 14 36.14 17.11 -9.47
N ALA A 15 36.41 16.49 -10.63
CA ALA A 15 35.38 15.81 -11.42
C ALA A 15 34.74 14.64 -10.67
N SER A 16 35.53 13.85 -9.92
CA SER A 16 35.01 12.74 -9.10
C SER A 16 34.10 13.22 -7.97
N ILE A 17 34.43 14.36 -7.33
CA ILE A 17 33.60 14.96 -6.28
C ILE A 17 32.27 15.47 -6.85
N PHE A 18 32.26 16.08 -8.04
CA PHE A 18 31.03 16.52 -8.68
C PHE A 18 30.14 15.37 -9.14
N ILE A 19 30.74 14.28 -9.64
CA ILE A 19 29.98 13.07 -10.03
C ILE A 19 29.42 12.39 -8.78
N PHE A 20 30.20 12.27 -7.70
CA PHE A 20 29.75 11.63 -6.46
C PHE A 20 28.63 12.44 -5.78
N ASN A 21 28.75 13.77 -5.70
CA ASN A 21 27.69 14.64 -5.17
C ASN A 21 26.44 14.64 -6.07
N GLY A 22 26.60 14.55 -7.39
CA GLY A 22 25.49 14.44 -8.33
C GLY A 22 24.72 13.09 -8.20
N LEU A 23 25.42 12.00 -7.90
CA LEU A 23 24.83 10.68 -7.64
C LEU A 23 24.21 10.59 -6.24
N ALA A 24 24.87 11.15 -5.22
CA ALA A 24 24.33 11.21 -3.85
C ALA A 24 23.06 12.05 -3.77
N ASN A 25 22.98 13.18 -4.48
CA ASN A 25 21.75 13.99 -4.55
C ASN A 25 20.61 13.32 -5.33
N ARG A 26 20.89 12.34 -6.19
CA ARG A 26 19.83 11.55 -6.84
C ARG A 26 19.24 10.47 -5.94
N ALA A 27 20.00 10.01 -4.95
CA ALA A 27 19.55 8.96 -4.02
C ALA A 27 18.62 9.49 -2.90
N THR A 28 18.47 10.81 -2.75
CA THR A 28 17.64 11.45 -1.71
C THR A 28 16.45 12.24 -2.26
N GLN A 29 16.17 12.14 -3.55
CA GLN A 29 14.90 12.64 -4.07
C GLN A 29 13.81 11.60 -3.79
N THR A 30 13.26 11.65 -2.61
CA THR A 30 11.87 11.22 -2.40
C THR A 30 11.04 12.00 -3.43
N PRO A 31 10.27 11.35 -4.31
CA PRO A 31 9.36 12.10 -5.17
C PRO A 31 8.27 12.68 -4.29
N SER A 32 8.51 13.84 -3.72
CA SER A 32 7.45 14.72 -3.25
C SER A 32 6.78 15.25 -4.51
N GLY A 33 5.71 14.57 -4.94
CA GLY A 33 4.82 15.12 -5.95
C GLY A 33 4.32 16.48 -5.49
N PRO A 34 3.91 17.36 -6.41
CA PRO A 34 3.42 18.69 -6.08
C PRO A 34 2.15 18.70 -5.20
N SER A 35 1.61 17.54 -4.85
CA SER A 35 0.33 17.35 -4.15
C SER A 35 0.43 17.30 -2.62
N GLY A 36 1.61 17.15 -2.00
CA GLY A 36 1.71 16.91 -0.55
C GLY A 36 1.38 15.47 -0.12
N LEU A 37 1.13 14.58 -1.08
CA LEU A 37 1.00 13.14 -0.88
C LEU A 37 2.38 12.49 -0.76
N LEU A 38 2.51 11.46 0.08
CA LEU A 38 3.76 10.72 0.27
C LEU A 38 3.85 9.47 -0.61
N GLY A 39 2.72 8.88 -0.96
CA GLY A 39 2.66 7.80 -1.96
C GLY A 39 2.74 8.32 -3.39
N VAL A 40 2.72 7.39 -4.34
CA VAL A 40 2.68 7.70 -5.76
C VAL A 40 1.29 8.25 -6.10
N ASP A 41 1.22 9.49 -6.58
CA ASP A 41 -0.03 10.13 -7.02
C ASP A 41 -0.51 9.50 -8.33
N LEU A 42 -1.70 8.90 -8.31
CA LEU A 42 -2.36 8.27 -9.46
C LEU A 42 -3.30 9.24 -10.21
N GLY A 43 -3.35 10.49 -9.80
CA GLY A 43 -4.21 11.51 -10.39
C GLY A 43 -5.66 11.35 -9.97
N ASN A 44 -6.56 11.18 -10.93
CA ASN A 44 -8.01 11.13 -10.70
C ASN A 44 -8.67 9.94 -11.41
N THR A 45 -8.00 8.81 -11.50
CA THR A 45 -8.52 7.60 -12.14
C THR A 45 -9.67 7.03 -11.31
N PRO A 46 -10.85 6.75 -11.87
CA PRO A 46 -11.90 6.07 -11.13
C PRO A 46 -11.43 4.72 -10.61
N ALA A 47 -11.66 4.45 -9.32
CA ALA A 47 -11.33 3.15 -8.74
C ALA A 47 -12.22 2.05 -9.34
N PRO A 48 -11.67 0.88 -9.69
CA PRO A 48 -12.45 -0.27 -10.13
C PRO A 48 -13.51 -0.64 -9.08
N ASP A 49 -14.79 -0.63 -9.45
CA ASP A 49 -15.86 -0.97 -8.51
C ASP A 49 -15.86 -2.47 -8.22
N MET A 50 -16.26 -2.82 -7.01
CA MET A 50 -16.38 -4.18 -6.56
C MET A 50 -17.58 -4.34 -5.64
N THR A 51 -18.21 -5.53 -5.67
CA THR A 51 -19.29 -5.90 -4.76
C THR A 51 -19.02 -7.30 -4.25
N LEU A 52 -18.66 -7.42 -2.97
CA LEU A 52 -18.33 -8.67 -2.30
C LEU A 52 -18.95 -8.70 -0.90
N LYS A 53 -18.88 -9.85 -0.24
CA LYS A 53 -19.19 -9.95 1.19
C LYS A 53 -17.93 -9.79 2.02
N ASP A 54 -18.05 -9.08 3.13
CA ASP A 54 -16.98 -9.02 4.12
C ASP A 54 -16.98 -10.26 5.03
N GLN A 55 -16.02 -10.32 5.95
CA GLN A 55 -15.86 -11.40 6.94
C GLN A 55 -17.08 -11.58 7.86
N ASN A 56 -17.96 -10.59 7.95
CA ASN A 56 -19.20 -10.63 8.73
C ASN A 56 -20.43 -11.00 7.88
N GLY A 57 -20.22 -11.26 6.57
CA GLY A 57 -21.28 -11.57 5.60
C GLY A 57 -22.05 -10.34 5.10
N GLN A 58 -21.62 -9.12 5.44
CA GLN A 58 -22.21 -7.88 4.94
C GLN A 58 -21.80 -7.67 3.49
N VAL A 59 -22.75 -7.26 2.64
CA VAL A 59 -22.46 -6.89 1.25
C VAL A 59 -21.84 -5.49 1.24
N VAL A 60 -20.63 -5.40 0.73
CA VAL A 60 -19.90 -4.15 0.55
C VAL A 60 -19.73 -3.88 -0.93
N GLN A 61 -20.16 -2.70 -1.38
CA GLN A 61 -19.93 -2.19 -2.73
C GLN A 61 -19.05 -0.94 -2.62
N LEU A 62 -17.89 -0.95 -3.28
CA LEU A 62 -16.90 0.14 -3.16
C LEU A 62 -17.50 1.50 -3.54
N SER A 63 -18.27 1.57 -4.64
CA SER A 63 -18.92 2.82 -5.08
C SER A 63 -19.97 3.37 -4.10
N LYS A 64 -20.42 2.58 -3.11
CA LYS A 64 -21.31 3.04 -2.04
C LYS A 64 -20.57 3.59 -0.82
N LEU A 65 -19.24 3.47 -0.78
CA LEU A 65 -18.39 4.02 0.27
C LEU A 65 -17.97 5.48 -0.01
N GLN A 66 -18.39 6.05 -1.13
CA GLN A 66 -18.13 7.46 -1.46
C GLN A 66 -18.59 8.41 -0.34
N GLY A 67 -17.91 9.55 -0.22
CA GLY A 67 -18.10 10.51 0.87
C GLY A 67 -17.06 10.41 1.96
N LYS A 68 -16.28 9.31 1.97
CA LYS A 68 -15.09 9.13 2.84
C LYS A 68 -13.93 8.60 2.02
N PRO A 69 -12.69 8.96 2.33
CA PRO A 69 -11.54 8.24 1.77
C PRO A 69 -11.60 6.76 2.13
N VAL A 70 -11.16 5.90 1.21
CA VAL A 70 -11.06 4.46 1.45
C VAL A 70 -9.57 4.06 1.43
N VAL A 71 -9.11 3.42 2.48
CA VAL A 71 -7.80 2.76 2.54
C VAL A 71 -8.01 1.31 2.15
N LEU A 72 -7.60 0.95 0.93
CA LEU A 72 -7.76 -0.38 0.36
C LEU A 72 -6.43 -1.12 0.34
N MET A 73 -6.38 -2.27 0.96
CA MET A 73 -5.21 -3.14 0.99
C MET A 73 -5.55 -4.56 0.49
N PHE A 74 -4.50 -5.36 0.27
CA PHE A 74 -4.60 -6.70 -0.28
C PHE A 74 -3.88 -7.67 0.65
N PHE A 75 -4.62 -8.63 1.22
CA PHE A 75 -4.09 -9.58 2.20
C PHE A 75 -4.41 -11.02 1.87
N ASP A 76 -3.53 -11.91 2.28
CA ASP A 76 -3.76 -13.34 2.48
C ASP A 76 -3.79 -13.62 4.00
N SER A 77 -4.92 -14.11 4.53
CA SER A 77 -5.03 -14.44 5.95
C SER A 77 -4.24 -15.68 6.36
N HIS A 78 -3.71 -16.42 5.37
CA HIS A 78 -2.86 -17.60 5.56
C HIS A 78 -1.38 -17.31 5.25
N CYS A 79 -1.03 -16.05 4.96
CA CYS A 79 0.32 -15.65 4.57
C CYS A 79 1.36 -16.14 5.60
N PRO A 80 2.30 -17.02 5.21
CA PRO A 80 3.36 -17.50 6.09
C PRO A 80 4.54 -16.52 6.15
N HIS A 81 4.55 -15.52 5.28
CA HIS A 81 5.61 -14.52 5.17
C HIS A 81 5.32 -13.34 6.10
N GLU A 82 6.34 -12.54 6.39
CA GLU A 82 6.22 -11.43 7.33
C GLU A 82 5.52 -10.20 6.72
N GLU A 83 5.41 -10.12 5.40
CA GLU A 83 4.91 -8.91 4.70
C GLU A 83 3.46 -8.58 5.06
N CYS A 84 2.54 -9.57 5.00
CA CYS A 84 1.15 -9.32 5.37
C CYS A 84 0.98 -8.97 6.86
N PRO A 85 1.58 -9.70 7.82
CA PRO A 85 1.61 -9.31 9.22
C PRO A 85 2.18 -7.91 9.44
N LEU A 86 3.34 -7.59 8.86
CA LEU A 86 3.97 -6.27 9.03
C LEU A 86 3.10 -5.15 8.46
N THR A 87 2.49 -5.36 7.29
CA THR A 87 1.54 -4.40 6.70
C THR A 87 0.30 -4.22 7.57
N ALA A 88 -0.25 -5.30 8.12
CA ALA A 88 -1.41 -5.23 9.02
C ALA A 88 -1.09 -4.47 10.32
N VAL A 89 0.11 -4.69 10.89
CA VAL A 89 0.61 -3.94 12.06
C VAL A 89 0.78 -2.45 11.72
N GLY A 90 1.39 -2.14 10.58
CA GLY A 90 1.55 -0.76 10.10
C GLY A 90 0.21 -0.05 9.92
N LEU A 91 -0.78 -0.77 9.39
CA LEU A 91 -2.15 -0.28 9.26
C LEU A 91 -2.77 0.04 10.61
N ALA A 92 -2.63 -0.86 11.60
CA ALA A 92 -3.14 -0.65 12.95
C ALA A 92 -2.48 0.55 13.63
N GLN A 93 -1.18 0.76 13.37
CA GLN A 93 -0.45 1.94 13.85
C GLN A 93 -0.94 3.23 13.19
N ALA A 94 -1.18 3.23 11.88
CA ALA A 94 -1.73 4.36 11.15
C ALA A 94 -3.14 4.72 11.66
N TYR A 95 -4.01 3.73 11.85
CA TYR A 95 -5.33 3.92 12.43
C TYR A 95 -5.25 4.61 13.81
N LYS A 96 -4.37 4.11 14.67
CA LYS A 96 -4.14 4.69 16.00
C LYS A 96 -3.59 6.11 15.93
N ALA A 97 -2.65 6.39 15.02
CA ALA A 97 -2.04 7.71 14.85
C ALA A 97 -3.05 8.75 14.33
N LEU A 98 -4.00 8.37 13.46
CA LEU A 98 -5.09 9.21 13.00
C LEU A 98 -6.07 9.59 14.13
N GLY A 99 -6.16 8.79 15.17
CA GLY A 99 -7.06 9.06 16.28
C GLY A 99 -8.53 9.24 15.84
N LYS A 100 -9.14 10.39 16.15
CA LYS A 100 -10.54 10.66 15.75
C LYS A 100 -10.75 10.75 14.22
N GLN A 101 -9.71 11.03 13.45
CA GLN A 101 -9.80 11.10 11.99
C GLN A 101 -9.88 9.71 11.35
N ALA A 102 -9.44 8.65 12.04
CA ALA A 102 -9.50 7.29 11.52
C ALA A 102 -10.92 6.84 11.14
N SER A 103 -11.95 7.27 11.88
CA SER A 103 -13.36 6.99 11.59
C SER A 103 -13.94 7.82 10.42
N GLN A 104 -13.19 8.80 9.94
CA GLN A 104 -13.55 9.59 8.77
C GLN A 104 -13.07 8.94 7.47
N ALA A 105 -12.27 7.87 7.54
CA ALA A 105 -11.93 6.99 6.44
C ALA A 105 -12.62 5.63 6.61
N THR A 106 -12.83 4.91 5.50
CA THR A 106 -13.29 3.52 5.50
C THR A 106 -12.08 2.62 5.23
N TRP A 107 -11.97 1.54 5.99
CA TRP A 107 -10.85 0.61 5.92
C TRP A 107 -11.33 -0.67 5.26
N VAL A 108 -10.70 -1.05 4.16
CA VAL A 108 -11.10 -2.21 3.34
C VAL A 108 -9.88 -3.06 3.05
N ALA A 109 -9.98 -4.36 3.26
CA ALA A 109 -9.03 -5.33 2.77
C ALA A 109 -9.72 -6.21 1.71
N LEU A 110 -9.04 -6.48 0.60
CA LEU A 110 -9.47 -7.46 -0.39
C LEU A 110 -8.59 -8.70 -0.28
N SER A 111 -9.20 -9.86 -0.12
CA SER A 111 -8.48 -11.13 -0.11
C SER A 111 -7.75 -11.37 -1.43
N VAL A 112 -6.50 -11.84 -1.34
CA VAL A 112 -5.72 -12.35 -2.49
C VAL A 112 -5.67 -13.87 -2.52
N ASN A 113 -6.36 -14.54 -1.59
CA ASN A 113 -6.44 -16.00 -1.51
C ASN A 113 -7.90 -16.44 -1.41
N ALA A 114 -8.41 -17.15 -2.42
CA ALA A 114 -9.77 -17.65 -2.41
C ALA A 114 -10.04 -18.72 -1.31
N ALA A 115 -9.00 -19.18 -0.61
CA ALA A 115 -9.12 -20.07 0.54
C ALA A 115 -9.36 -19.30 1.87
N ASP A 116 -9.29 -17.95 1.87
CA ASP A 116 -9.59 -17.16 3.05
C ASP A 116 -11.03 -17.39 3.52
N THR A 117 -11.19 -17.52 4.83
CA THR A 117 -12.47 -17.72 5.49
C THR A 117 -12.69 -16.67 6.56
N PRO A 118 -13.94 -16.43 7.00
CA PRO A 118 -14.19 -15.53 8.14
C PRO A 118 -13.35 -15.89 9.39
N ALA A 119 -13.13 -17.19 9.63
CA ALA A 119 -12.37 -17.66 10.78
C ALA A 119 -10.86 -17.37 10.65
N SER A 120 -10.26 -17.63 9.47
CA SER A 120 -8.85 -17.31 9.23
C SER A 120 -8.60 -15.81 9.28
N VAL A 121 -9.50 -15.01 8.70
CA VAL A 121 -9.45 -13.55 8.75
C VAL A 121 -9.52 -13.02 10.17
N ALA A 122 -10.46 -13.51 10.99
CA ALA A 122 -10.57 -13.10 12.39
C ALA A 122 -9.29 -13.38 13.18
N THR A 123 -8.68 -14.55 12.94
CA THR A 123 -7.39 -14.92 13.53
C THR A 123 -6.28 -13.98 13.07
N PHE A 124 -6.17 -13.74 11.76
CA PHE A 124 -5.15 -12.86 11.17
C PHE A 124 -5.27 -11.43 11.72
N LEU A 125 -6.45 -10.83 11.70
CA LEU A 125 -6.67 -9.48 12.18
C LEU A 125 -6.34 -9.33 13.67
N SER A 126 -6.79 -10.29 14.49
CA SER A 126 -6.55 -10.25 15.95
C SER A 126 -5.07 -10.40 16.30
N HIS A 127 -4.36 -11.31 15.64
CA HIS A 127 -2.93 -11.51 15.87
C HIS A 127 -2.09 -10.30 15.49
N ASN A 128 -2.52 -9.52 14.50
CA ASN A 128 -1.80 -8.35 14.02
C ASN A 128 -2.31 -7.02 14.60
N GLY A 129 -3.15 -7.09 15.64
CA GLY A 129 -3.61 -5.91 16.38
C GLY A 129 -4.61 -5.03 15.61
N VAL A 130 -5.22 -5.55 14.55
CA VAL A 130 -6.29 -4.87 13.80
C VAL A 130 -7.59 -5.08 14.55
N THR A 131 -7.91 -4.16 15.46
CA THR A 131 -9.07 -4.25 16.38
C THR A 131 -10.14 -3.21 16.09
N PHE A 132 -9.99 -2.47 15.01
CA PHE A 132 -10.94 -1.46 14.52
C PHE A 132 -11.84 -2.03 13.43
N ASP A 133 -12.86 -1.27 13.06
CA ASP A 133 -13.81 -1.65 12.01
C ASP A 133 -13.12 -1.66 10.63
N ILE A 134 -13.05 -2.83 10.03
CA ILE A 134 -12.48 -3.09 8.71
C ILE A 134 -13.36 -4.07 7.96
N HIS A 135 -13.63 -3.81 6.69
CA HIS A 135 -14.27 -4.76 5.80
C HIS A 135 -13.21 -5.60 5.10
N TYR A 136 -13.05 -6.86 5.51
CA TYR A 136 -12.18 -7.80 4.81
C TYR A 136 -13.02 -8.61 3.80
N LEU A 137 -12.92 -8.23 2.54
CA LEU A 137 -13.75 -8.74 1.45
C LEU A 137 -13.28 -10.12 0.99
N LEU A 138 -14.20 -11.06 0.99
CA LEU A 138 -14.01 -12.46 0.62
C LEU A 138 -14.74 -12.78 -0.67
N GLY A 139 -14.22 -13.75 -1.42
CA GLY A 139 -14.86 -14.20 -2.65
C GLY A 139 -14.26 -15.49 -3.18
N THR A 140 -14.90 -16.05 -4.19
CA THR A 140 -14.35 -17.16 -4.97
C THR A 140 -13.23 -16.66 -5.89
N GLN A 141 -12.42 -17.59 -6.41
CA GLN A 141 -11.38 -17.28 -7.39
C GLN A 141 -11.93 -16.47 -8.58
N ASP A 142 -13.11 -16.84 -9.09
CA ASP A 142 -13.74 -16.16 -10.23
C ASP A 142 -14.20 -14.74 -9.89
N GLN A 143 -14.53 -14.47 -8.63
CA GLN A 143 -14.89 -13.13 -8.17
C GLN A 143 -13.69 -12.25 -7.90
N LEU A 144 -12.62 -12.82 -7.36
CA LEU A 144 -11.43 -12.09 -6.93
C LEU A 144 -10.46 -11.80 -8.08
N SER A 145 -10.22 -12.78 -8.98
CA SER A 145 -9.22 -12.62 -10.05
C SER A 145 -9.43 -11.40 -10.96
N PRO A 146 -10.65 -11.04 -11.37
CA PRO A 146 -10.86 -9.82 -12.16
C PRO A 146 -10.49 -8.54 -11.39
N LEU A 147 -10.71 -8.54 -10.06
CA LEU A 147 -10.39 -7.41 -9.19
C LEU A 147 -8.87 -7.28 -9.00
N TRP A 148 -8.17 -8.39 -8.75
CA TRP A 148 -6.71 -8.36 -8.69
C TRP A 148 -6.11 -7.79 -9.98
N LYS A 149 -6.61 -8.23 -11.14
CA LYS A 149 -6.17 -7.69 -12.41
C LYS A 149 -6.46 -6.19 -12.56
N ALA A 150 -7.65 -5.75 -12.13
CA ALA A 150 -8.06 -4.35 -12.22
C ALA A 150 -7.20 -3.42 -11.35
N TYR A 151 -6.77 -3.90 -10.17
CA TYR A 151 -5.88 -3.20 -9.24
C TYR A 151 -4.39 -3.53 -9.45
N HIS A 152 -4.03 -4.20 -10.56
CA HIS A 152 -2.65 -4.59 -10.88
C HIS A 152 -1.97 -5.45 -9.79
N ILE A 153 -2.77 -6.21 -9.04
CA ILE A 153 -2.28 -7.13 -8.02
C ILE A 153 -1.91 -8.46 -8.67
N VAL A 154 -0.68 -8.88 -8.46
CA VAL A 154 -0.24 -10.25 -8.74
C VAL A 154 -0.74 -11.11 -7.58
N SER A 155 -1.31 -12.27 -7.88
CA SER A 155 -1.68 -13.31 -6.92
C SER A 155 -1.48 -14.65 -7.63
N VAL A 156 -0.43 -15.36 -7.28
CA VAL A 156 -0.03 -16.62 -7.90
C VAL A 156 0.38 -17.63 -6.82
N PRO A 157 0.13 -18.93 -7.03
CA PRO A 157 0.65 -19.95 -6.11
C PRO A 157 2.18 -19.90 -6.05
N ASP A 158 2.73 -19.99 -4.84
CA ASP A 158 4.17 -20.14 -4.64
C ASP A 158 4.62 -21.50 -5.22
N PRO A 159 5.60 -21.52 -6.13
CA PRO A 159 6.04 -22.76 -6.75
C PRO A 159 6.79 -23.70 -5.81
N GLN A 160 7.27 -23.21 -4.65
CA GLN A 160 8.07 -23.95 -3.71
C GLN A 160 7.28 -24.37 -2.45
N LEU A 161 6.23 -23.62 -2.11
CA LEU A 161 5.44 -23.81 -0.89
C LEU A 161 3.96 -24.07 -1.24
N PRO A 162 3.54 -25.35 -1.30
CA PRO A 162 2.15 -25.69 -1.63
C PRO A 162 1.14 -25.03 -0.68
N GLY A 163 0.14 -24.35 -1.26
CA GLY A 163 -0.91 -23.64 -0.50
C GLY A 163 -0.57 -22.21 -0.12
N VAL A 164 0.63 -21.75 -0.43
CA VAL A 164 1.06 -20.36 -0.25
C VAL A 164 0.79 -19.56 -1.52
N ILE A 165 0.44 -18.30 -1.36
CA ILE A 165 0.21 -17.34 -2.45
C ILE A 165 1.26 -16.25 -2.38
N ASP A 166 2.00 -16.09 -3.48
CA ASP A 166 2.82 -14.90 -3.71
C ASP A 166 1.94 -13.79 -4.25
N HIS A 167 1.99 -12.60 -3.63
CA HIS A 167 1.16 -11.50 -4.07
C HIS A 167 1.84 -10.13 -3.90
N SER A 168 1.35 -9.16 -4.67
CA SER A 168 1.76 -7.76 -4.51
C SER A 168 1.22 -7.17 -3.21
N THR A 169 2.04 -6.39 -2.52
CA THR A 169 1.73 -5.75 -1.23
C THR A 169 1.50 -4.24 -1.42
N TYR A 170 0.44 -3.85 -2.11
CA TYR A 170 0.08 -2.45 -2.30
C TYR A 170 -1.05 -2.01 -1.37
N VAL A 171 -1.00 -0.73 -0.98
CA VAL A 171 -2.11 -0.03 -0.33
C VAL A 171 -2.54 1.12 -1.23
N TYR A 172 -3.80 1.12 -1.64
CA TYR A 172 -4.41 2.22 -2.38
C TYR A 172 -5.17 3.12 -1.43
N ILE A 173 -5.09 4.43 -1.67
CA ILE A 173 -5.97 5.38 -1.00
C ILE A 173 -6.87 6.01 -2.07
N ILE A 174 -8.16 5.78 -1.91
CA ILE A 174 -9.23 6.23 -2.80
C ILE A 174 -9.89 7.43 -2.14
N ASP A 175 -10.18 8.47 -2.90
CA ASP A 175 -10.78 9.69 -2.35
C ASP A 175 -12.31 9.58 -2.15
N GLN A 176 -12.89 10.65 -1.60
CA GLN A 176 -14.33 10.75 -1.32
C GLN A 176 -15.20 10.64 -2.57
N GLN A 177 -14.63 10.88 -3.77
CA GLN A 177 -15.30 10.77 -5.06
C GLN A 177 -15.16 9.39 -5.70
N GLY A 178 -14.45 8.45 -5.03
CA GLY A 178 -14.21 7.09 -5.54
C GLY A 178 -13.12 7.03 -6.60
N ARG A 179 -12.10 7.90 -6.53
CA ARG A 179 -10.96 7.91 -7.45
C ARG A 179 -9.70 7.42 -6.75
N GLU A 180 -8.94 6.58 -7.41
CA GLU A 180 -7.60 6.21 -6.96
C GLU A 180 -6.71 7.46 -6.96
N ARG A 181 -6.24 7.82 -5.78
CA ARG A 181 -5.38 8.99 -5.61
C ARG A 181 -3.95 8.61 -5.31
N VAL A 182 -3.75 7.57 -4.54
CA VAL A 182 -2.43 7.19 -4.07
C VAL A 182 -2.27 5.69 -4.11
N VAL A 183 -1.08 5.23 -4.49
CA VAL A 183 -0.61 3.87 -4.22
C VAL A 183 0.67 3.92 -3.39
N LEU A 184 0.73 3.09 -2.37
CA LEU A 184 1.86 2.88 -1.48
C LEU A 184 2.37 1.44 -1.67
N ASP A 185 3.67 1.27 -1.76
CA ASP A 185 4.31 -0.05 -1.70
C ASP A 185 4.45 -0.45 -0.23
N ALA A 186 3.90 -1.58 0.14
CA ALA A 186 3.86 -2.07 1.52
C ALA A 186 4.86 -3.21 1.80
N GLY A 187 5.69 -3.60 0.86
CA GLY A 187 6.71 -4.62 1.09
C GLY A 187 8.08 -4.02 1.50
N PRO A 188 8.73 -4.46 2.57
CA PRO A 188 8.41 -5.53 3.53
C PRO A 188 7.58 -5.07 4.75
N GLY A 189 6.73 -4.09 4.60
CA GLY A 189 5.86 -3.50 5.60
C GLY A 189 5.66 -2.02 5.32
N ILE A 190 4.46 -1.50 5.58
CA ILE A 190 4.13 -0.12 5.27
C ILE A 190 4.56 0.83 6.37
N ASP A 191 5.07 2.01 5.99
CA ASP A 191 5.27 3.11 6.93
C ASP A 191 3.91 3.72 7.31
N PRO A 192 3.50 3.61 8.59
CA PRO A 192 2.24 4.18 9.07
C PRO A 192 2.10 5.68 8.81
N HIS A 193 3.22 6.40 8.78
CA HIS A 193 3.23 7.83 8.52
C HIS A 193 2.74 8.17 7.10
N GLN A 194 3.06 7.35 6.11
CA GLN A 194 2.60 7.55 4.73
C GLN A 194 1.07 7.46 4.65
N ILE A 195 0.47 6.40 5.23
CA ILE A 195 -1.00 6.26 5.28
C ILE A 195 -1.64 7.45 6.01
N THR A 196 -1.07 7.80 7.18
CA THR A 196 -1.60 8.89 8.02
C THR A 196 -1.60 10.22 7.28
N ASN A 197 -0.47 10.56 6.65
CA ASN A 197 -0.33 11.79 5.87
C ASN A 197 -1.34 11.85 4.72
N ASP A 198 -1.41 10.77 3.94
CA ASP A 198 -2.19 10.77 2.70
C ASP A 198 -3.71 10.74 2.99
N VAL A 199 -4.13 10.03 4.03
CA VAL A 199 -5.52 10.10 4.52
C VAL A 199 -5.86 11.51 5.02
N GLN A 200 -4.99 12.13 5.83
CA GLN A 200 -5.20 13.50 6.31
C GLN A 200 -5.25 14.52 5.19
N TYR A 201 -4.37 14.37 4.21
CA TYR A 201 -4.38 15.21 3.01
C TYR A 201 -5.73 15.13 2.28
N LEU A 202 -6.23 13.91 2.03
CA LEU A 202 -7.50 13.71 1.32
C LEU A 202 -8.72 14.13 2.15
N LEU A 203 -8.65 14.08 3.47
CA LEU A 203 -9.72 14.60 4.34
C LEU A 203 -9.81 16.14 4.31
N ALA A 204 -8.72 16.82 3.96
CA ALA A 204 -8.64 18.28 3.93
C ALA A 204 -8.94 18.88 2.55
N HIS A 205 -8.93 18.07 1.47
CA HIS A 205 -9.06 18.51 0.08
C HIS A 205 -10.15 17.74 -0.68
#